data_317c9f3d474000abc17df6db1ef7061a
#
_entry.id   317c9f3d474000abc17df6db1ef7061a
#
_cell.length_a   1.000
_cell.length_b   1.000
_cell.length_c   1.000
_cell.angle_alpha   90.00
_cell.angle_beta   90.00
_cell.angle_gamma   90.00
#
_symmetry.space_group_name_H-M   'P 1'
#
loop_
_entity.id
_entity.type
_entity.pdbx_description
1 polymer ?
#
loop_
_entity_poly.entity_id
_entity_poly.type
_entity_poly.pdbx_seq_one_letter_code
_entity_poly.pdbx_strand_id
1 'polypeptide(L)'
;VTIGPAHTYIQEGIHYGYSEEQLSDLLKLSSAQKANGMSYLHSLNHISHMTGAHYLFLRSVVDRTTSPYKHFSIPKKNGGTRNVSAPDEQLKIVQRWICSNILSEVPPHWRCFSFHRKASIIKCAREHSGAKWLVKIDIENFFDSIKETQIYSVFKSMGYNSLVSFELARLSTALPESPADETNHEFSRASIESLPYKRQQGLLGGRLPQGAPTSPMLSNLVFEKLDNIFQCLAEKKSFVYTRYADDLCFSSCKTSLKRNDCLQIIKIVSRVLRANSYQINQKKLKIIPPGTTKSVLGLNVDWNSPKLSKQYKKRCQFHVRGIAEFGLAEHAKYRRFESVFGMINHVYGLINYCKDVEPSFGANLETLFTNALEKEGVR
;
A
#
# COMPACT_ATOMS: atom_id res chain seq x y z
N VAL A 1 -10.12 -12.78 22.78
CA VAL A 1 -11.30 -12.96 23.63
C VAL A 1 -12.25 -13.86 22.87
N THR A 2 -12.43 -15.08 23.36
CA THR A 2 -13.48 -15.95 22.88
C THR A 2 -14.81 -15.34 23.34
N ILE A 3 -15.71 -15.02 22.39
CA ILE A 3 -17.11 -14.73 22.73
C ILE A 3 -17.59 -15.94 23.53
N GLY A 4 -18.13 -15.70 24.72
CA GLY A 4 -18.87 -16.73 25.45
C GLY A 4 -19.99 -17.31 24.59
N PRO A 5 -20.62 -18.41 24.98
CA PRO A 5 -21.71 -18.96 24.22
C PRO A 5 -22.75 -17.89 23.85
N ALA A 6 -23.28 -17.93 22.64
CA ALA A 6 -24.18 -16.89 22.10
C ALA A 6 -25.35 -16.56 23.02
N HIS A 7 -25.86 -17.59 23.74
CA HIS A 7 -26.95 -17.41 24.71
C HIS A 7 -26.55 -16.55 25.92
N THR A 8 -25.30 -16.69 26.41
CA THR A 8 -24.80 -15.88 27.54
C THR A 8 -24.67 -14.41 27.12
N TYR A 9 -24.17 -14.14 25.89
CA TYR A 9 -24.09 -12.80 25.33
C TYR A 9 -25.47 -12.14 25.20
N ILE A 10 -26.48 -12.90 24.77
CA ILE A 10 -27.85 -12.39 24.66
C ILE A 10 -28.40 -12.10 26.06
N GLN A 11 -28.27 -13.02 27.04
CA GLN A 11 -28.76 -12.82 28.39
C GLN A 11 -28.14 -11.62 29.09
N GLU A 12 -26.82 -11.47 29.01
CA GLU A 12 -26.12 -10.29 29.54
C GLU A 12 -26.55 -9.01 28.85
N GLY A 13 -26.67 -9.01 27.51
CA GLY A 13 -27.09 -7.84 26.76
C GLY A 13 -28.52 -7.39 27.11
N ILE A 14 -29.46 -8.31 27.30
CA ILE A 14 -30.84 -8.01 27.77
C ILE A 14 -30.78 -7.39 29.17
N HIS A 15 -29.93 -7.90 30.05
CA HIS A 15 -29.74 -7.34 31.38
C HIS A 15 -29.26 -5.89 31.36
N TYR A 16 -28.47 -5.53 30.33
CA TYR A 16 -28.00 -4.15 30.09
C TYR A 16 -28.98 -3.30 29.25
N GLY A 17 -30.20 -3.79 28.97
CA GLY A 17 -31.26 -3.01 28.32
C GLY A 17 -31.26 -3.05 26.79
N TYR A 18 -30.50 -3.95 26.15
CA TYR A 18 -30.56 -4.14 24.70
C TYR A 18 -31.72 -5.09 24.33
N SER A 19 -32.32 -4.89 23.15
CA SER A 19 -33.32 -5.83 22.65
C SER A 19 -32.68 -7.12 22.14
N GLU A 20 -33.39 -8.24 22.25
CA GLU A 20 -32.94 -9.54 21.74
C GLU A 20 -32.67 -9.49 20.23
N GLU A 21 -33.48 -8.76 19.47
CA GLU A 21 -33.31 -8.56 18.03
C GLU A 21 -31.99 -7.86 17.72
N GLN A 22 -31.66 -6.77 18.43
CA GLN A 22 -30.39 -6.05 18.27
C GLN A 22 -29.18 -6.94 18.56
N LEU A 23 -29.26 -7.75 19.63
CA LEU A 23 -28.20 -8.66 20.02
C LEU A 23 -28.04 -9.82 19.02
N SER A 24 -29.15 -10.35 18.50
CA SER A 24 -29.14 -11.39 17.46
C SER A 24 -28.49 -10.88 16.17
N ASP A 25 -28.81 -9.65 15.73
CA ASP A 25 -28.21 -9.07 14.54
C ASP A 25 -26.70 -8.79 14.72
N LEU A 26 -26.27 -8.35 15.90
CA LEU A 26 -24.85 -8.22 16.21
C LEU A 26 -24.14 -9.58 16.16
N LEU A 27 -24.74 -10.65 16.65
CA LEU A 27 -24.18 -12.00 16.57
C LEU A 27 -24.10 -12.52 15.12
N LYS A 28 -25.11 -12.26 14.30
CA LYS A 28 -25.08 -12.60 12.86
C LYS A 28 -23.94 -11.87 12.13
N LEU A 29 -23.78 -10.57 12.37
CA LEU A 29 -22.69 -9.77 11.81
C LEU A 29 -21.32 -10.27 12.27
N SER A 30 -21.18 -10.57 13.57
CA SER A 30 -19.94 -11.13 14.13
C SER A 30 -19.58 -12.48 13.52
N SER A 31 -20.58 -13.33 13.31
CA SER A 31 -20.40 -14.65 12.70
C SER A 31 -19.97 -14.54 11.24
N ALA A 32 -20.55 -13.59 10.47
CA ALA A 32 -20.17 -13.33 9.09
C ALA A 32 -18.74 -12.77 8.96
N GLN A 33 -18.35 -11.85 9.85
CA GLN A 33 -16.99 -11.31 9.87
C GLN A 33 -15.96 -12.41 10.21
N LYS A 34 -16.27 -13.24 11.21
CA LYS A 34 -15.43 -14.36 11.63
C LYS A 34 -15.30 -15.42 10.51
N ALA A 35 -16.37 -15.72 9.80
CA ALA A 35 -16.35 -16.63 8.65
C ALA A 35 -15.41 -16.15 7.54
N ASN A 36 -15.26 -14.84 7.39
CA ASN A 36 -14.33 -14.21 6.45
C ASN A 36 -12.92 -14.03 7.04
N GLY A 37 -12.60 -14.62 8.19
CA GLY A 37 -11.30 -14.50 8.87
C GLY A 37 -11.04 -13.15 9.55
N MET A 38 -11.96 -12.19 9.46
CA MET A 38 -11.80 -10.85 10.03
C MET A 38 -12.21 -10.81 11.52
N SER A 39 -11.55 -9.95 12.28
CA SER A 39 -11.98 -9.66 13.65
C SER A 39 -13.28 -8.89 13.64
N TYR A 40 -14.25 -9.37 14.42
CA TYR A 40 -15.49 -8.65 14.65
C TYR A 40 -15.26 -7.47 15.60
N LEU A 41 -15.95 -6.36 15.34
CA LEU A 41 -15.91 -5.16 16.14
C LEU A 41 -17.32 -4.61 16.33
N HIS A 42 -17.67 -4.29 17.58
CA HIS A 42 -18.99 -3.74 17.93
C HIS A 42 -18.96 -2.25 18.23
N SER A 43 -17.84 -1.73 18.75
CA SER A 43 -17.73 -0.36 19.21
C SER A 43 -16.28 0.09 19.34
N LEU A 44 -16.06 1.40 19.52
CA LEU A 44 -14.76 1.98 19.83
C LEU A 44 -14.17 1.44 21.13
N ASN A 45 -15.02 1.15 22.13
CA ASN A 45 -14.57 0.55 23.39
C ASN A 45 -14.02 -0.88 23.15
N HIS A 46 -14.61 -1.63 22.24
CA HIS A 46 -14.07 -2.93 21.84
C HIS A 46 -12.68 -2.80 21.18
N ILE A 47 -12.49 -1.80 20.32
CA ILE A 47 -11.16 -1.48 19.73
C ILE A 47 -10.17 -1.13 20.85
N SER A 48 -10.58 -0.31 21.83
CA SER A 48 -9.77 0.03 23.00
C SER A 48 -9.30 -1.22 23.74
N HIS A 49 -10.21 -2.13 24.03
CA HIS A 49 -9.90 -3.40 24.72
C HIS A 49 -8.94 -4.28 23.92
N MET A 50 -9.19 -4.44 22.62
CA MET A 50 -8.37 -5.31 21.74
C MET A 50 -6.96 -4.76 21.49
N THR A 51 -6.77 -3.45 21.56
CA THR A 51 -5.50 -2.78 21.27
C THR A 51 -4.74 -2.32 22.50
N GLY A 52 -5.40 -2.25 23.66
CA GLY A 52 -4.87 -1.63 24.87
C GLY A 52 -4.79 -0.10 24.81
N ALA A 53 -5.26 0.54 23.75
CA ALA A 53 -5.28 1.97 23.62
C ALA A 53 -6.42 2.58 24.49
N HIS A 54 -6.15 3.70 25.14
CA HIS A 54 -7.12 4.31 26.05
C HIS A 54 -8.36 4.80 25.30
N TYR A 55 -9.57 4.47 25.79
CA TYR A 55 -10.84 4.82 25.12
C TYR A 55 -10.99 6.32 24.84
N LEU A 56 -10.69 7.19 25.83
CA LEU A 56 -10.80 8.64 25.66
C LEU A 56 -9.83 9.17 24.58
N PHE A 57 -8.65 8.58 24.45
CA PHE A 57 -7.74 8.89 23.36
C PHE A 57 -8.35 8.53 22.00
N LEU A 58 -8.85 7.30 21.84
CA LEU A 58 -9.51 6.88 20.60
C LEU A 58 -10.70 7.78 20.28
N ARG A 59 -11.50 8.11 21.30
CA ARG A 59 -12.64 9.03 21.16
C ARG A 59 -12.21 10.41 20.68
N SER A 60 -11.13 10.99 21.24
CA SER A 60 -10.61 12.29 20.82
C SER A 60 -10.10 12.29 19.37
N VAL A 61 -9.51 11.17 18.91
CA VAL A 61 -9.08 11.01 17.51
C VAL A 61 -10.29 10.94 16.58
N VAL A 62 -11.30 10.15 16.93
CA VAL A 62 -12.53 10.02 16.15
C VAL A 62 -13.30 11.34 16.09
N ASP A 63 -13.39 12.06 17.20
CA ASP A 63 -14.02 13.39 17.30
C ASP A 63 -13.20 14.51 16.63
N ARG A 64 -11.96 14.22 16.15
CA ARG A 64 -11.03 15.22 15.59
C ARG A 64 -10.65 16.34 16.57
N THR A 65 -10.75 16.11 17.88
CA THR A 65 -10.28 17.04 18.89
C THR A 65 -8.78 16.92 19.13
N THR A 66 -8.18 15.79 18.73
CA THR A 66 -6.75 15.53 18.78
C THR A 66 -6.27 15.04 17.41
N SER A 67 -5.11 15.56 16.97
CA SER A 67 -4.42 15.07 15.76
C SER A 67 -3.12 14.37 16.17
N PRO A 68 -3.12 13.03 16.34
CA PRO A 68 -1.97 12.27 16.83
C PRO A 68 -1.00 11.91 15.69
N TYR A 69 -0.70 12.86 14.82
CA TYR A 69 0.25 12.71 13.73
C TYR A 69 1.41 13.68 13.86
N LYS A 70 2.63 13.19 13.64
CA LYS A 70 3.84 13.99 13.46
C LYS A 70 4.08 14.20 11.97
N HIS A 71 4.17 15.45 11.56
CA HIS A 71 4.38 15.85 10.17
C HIS A 71 5.85 16.21 9.96
N PHE A 72 6.45 15.66 8.89
CA PHE A 72 7.81 16.00 8.49
C PHE A 72 8.01 15.74 7.00
N SER A 73 8.99 16.41 6.40
CA SER A 73 9.29 16.27 4.98
C SER A 73 10.59 15.52 4.77
N ILE A 74 10.58 14.58 3.81
CA ILE A 74 11.76 13.81 3.39
C ILE A 74 12.13 14.23 1.97
N PRO A 75 13.42 14.55 1.69
CA PRO A 75 13.86 14.88 0.33
C PRO A 75 13.71 13.66 -0.60
N LYS A 76 13.19 13.89 -1.82
CA LYS A 76 13.13 12.86 -2.87
C LYS A 76 14.47 12.80 -3.62
N LYS A 77 14.89 11.59 -4.04
CA LYS A 77 16.14 11.39 -4.82
C LYS A 77 16.21 12.21 -6.11
N ASN A 78 15.06 12.52 -6.70
CA ASN A 78 14.95 13.26 -7.97
C ASN A 78 14.55 14.73 -7.76
N GLY A 79 14.80 15.28 -6.59
CA GLY A 79 14.39 16.64 -6.21
C GLY A 79 12.94 16.72 -5.69
N GLY A 80 12.66 17.80 -4.94
CA GLY A 80 11.38 18.00 -4.22
C GLY A 80 11.32 17.26 -2.89
N THR A 81 10.20 17.41 -2.19
CA THR A 81 9.96 16.83 -0.86
C THR A 81 8.79 15.85 -0.91
N ARG A 82 8.76 14.96 0.08
CA ARG A 82 7.64 14.07 0.38
C ARG A 82 7.17 14.38 1.79
N ASN A 83 5.95 14.84 1.94
CA ASN A 83 5.35 15.05 3.24
C ASN A 83 4.93 13.71 3.81
N VAL A 84 5.32 13.46 5.06
CA VAL A 84 5.02 12.24 5.80
C VAL A 84 4.27 12.62 7.06
N SER A 85 3.14 11.97 7.27
CA SER A 85 2.31 12.10 8.46
C SER A 85 2.33 10.77 9.22
N ALA A 86 3.26 10.64 10.17
CA ALA A 86 3.42 9.44 10.96
C ALA A 86 2.54 9.50 12.22
N PRO A 87 1.73 8.47 12.51
CA PRO A 87 0.94 8.41 13.73
C PRO A 87 1.86 8.30 14.96
N ASP A 88 1.41 8.83 16.11
CA ASP A 88 2.06 8.56 17.40
C ASP A 88 2.00 7.06 17.76
N GLU A 89 2.70 6.68 18.83
CA GLU A 89 2.80 5.27 19.20
C GLU A 89 1.45 4.64 19.57
N GLN A 90 0.54 5.38 20.21
CA GLN A 90 -0.77 4.83 20.58
C GLN A 90 -1.63 4.58 19.34
N LEU A 91 -1.76 5.55 18.45
CA LEU A 91 -2.51 5.37 17.19
C LEU A 91 -1.85 4.34 16.29
N LYS A 92 -0.54 4.28 16.26
CA LYS A 92 0.23 3.30 15.47
C LYS A 92 -0.04 1.85 15.92
N ILE A 93 -0.16 1.60 17.22
CA ILE A 93 -0.56 0.29 17.76
C ILE A 93 -1.94 -0.09 17.23
N VAL A 94 -2.91 0.83 17.31
CA VAL A 94 -4.27 0.62 16.81
C VAL A 94 -4.28 0.33 15.30
N GLN A 95 -3.57 1.15 14.53
CA GLN A 95 -3.50 0.96 13.08
C GLN A 95 -2.78 -0.34 12.68
N ARG A 96 -1.75 -0.76 13.41
CA ARG A 96 -1.11 -2.07 13.20
C ARG A 96 -2.07 -3.21 13.51
N TRP A 97 -2.86 -3.07 14.57
CA TRP A 97 -3.88 -4.05 14.90
C TRP A 97 -4.94 -4.17 13.80
N ILE A 98 -5.43 -3.03 13.27
CA ILE A 98 -6.35 -2.99 12.11
C ILE A 98 -5.72 -3.70 10.90
N CYS A 99 -4.45 -3.45 10.61
CA CYS A 99 -3.75 -4.11 9.52
C CYS A 99 -3.72 -5.63 9.69
N SER A 100 -3.34 -6.11 10.89
CA SER A 100 -3.10 -7.53 11.15
C SER A 100 -4.38 -8.35 11.32
N ASN A 101 -5.48 -7.73 11.77
CA ASN A 101 -6.69 -8.44 12.16
C ASN A 101 -7.89 -8.17 11.24
N ILE A 102 -7.80 -7.16 10.37
CA ILE A 102 -8.87 -6.81 9.44
C ILE A 102 -8.33 -6.78 8.00
N LEU A 103 -7.36 -5.92 7.73
CA LEU A 103 -6.94 -5.65 6.35
C LEU A 103 -6.12 -6.79 5.73
N SER A 104 -5.39 -7.58 6.54
CA SER A 104 -4.61 -8.74 6.05
C SER A 104 -5.47 -9.84 5.44
N GLU A 105 -6.73 -9.94 5.84
CA GLU A 105 -7.65 -10.99 5.40
C GLU A 105 -8.39 -10.64 4.10
N VAL A 106 -8.29 -9.39 3.66
CA VAL A 106 -8.97 -8.92 2.45
C VAL A 106 -7.97 -8.83 1.31
N PRO A 107 -8.06 -9.71 0.29
CA PRO A 107 -7.15 -9.64 -0.84
C PRO A 107 -7.44 -8.39 -1.69
N PRO A 108 -6.41 -7.63 -2.12
CA PRO A 108 -6.61 -6.58 -3.09
C PRO A 108 -6.86 -7.17 -4.49
N HIS A 109 -7.22 -6.33 -5.45
CA HIS A 109 -7.37 -6.75 -6.85
C HIS A 109 -6.11 -7.50 -7.34
N TRP A 110 -6.31 -8.59 -8.09
CA TRP A 110 -5.22 -9.49 -8.51
C TRP A 110 -4.16 -8.84 -9.44
N ARG A 111 -4.47 -7.71 -10.06
CA ARG A 111 -3.53 -6.87 -10.81
C ARG A 111 -2.78 -5.84 -9.96
N CYS A 112 -3.05 -5.79 -8.66
CA CYS A 112 -2.30 -5.00 -7.72
C CYS A 112 -1.14 -5.81 -7.14
N PHE A 113 0.08 -5.33 -7.27
CA PHE A 113 1.31 -6.03 -6.85
C PHE A 113 2.03 -5.35 -5.69
N SER A 114 1.37 -4.42 -4.98
CA SER A 114 1.95 -3.66 -3.86
C SER A 114 1.22 -3.88 -2.54
N PHE A 115 1.92 -3.72 -1.43
CA PHE A 115 1.39 -3.56 -0.07
C PHE A 115 0.57 -4.73 0.48
N HIS A 116 0.66 -5.91 -0.05
CA HIS A 116 0.02 -7.11 0.48
C HIS A 116 1.02 -8.27 0.58
N ARG A 117 0.65 -9.31 1.33
CA ARG A 117 1.54 -10.44 1.65
C ARG A 117 2.16 -11.15 0.44
N LYS A 118 1.46 -11.16 -0.70
CA LYS A 118 1.93 -11.78 -1.96
C LYS A 118 2.51 -10.76 -2.95
N ALA A 119 2.70 -9.50 -2.51
CA ALA A 119 3.26 -8.44 -3.35
C ALA A 119 4.68 -8.78 -3.81
N SER A 120 4.97 -8.51 -5.07
CA SER A 120 6.30 -8.78 -5.64
C SER A 120 6.55 -7.89 -6.86
N ILE A 121 7.65 -7.14 -6.80
CA ILE A 121 8.17 -6.36 -7.93
C ILE A 121 8.46 -7.27 -9.13
N ILE A 122 9.02 -8.46 -8.88
CA ILE A 122 9.41 -9.41 -9.92
C ILE A 122 8.17 -9.99 -10.62
N LYS A 123 7.15 -10.37 -9.84
CA LYS A 123 5.88 -10.86 -10.40
C LYS A 123 5.20 -9.76 -11.23
N CYS A 124 5.17 -8.53 -10.73
CA CYS A 124 4.65 -7.38 -11.47
C CYS A 124 5.39 -7.17 -12.81
N ALA A 125 6.71 -7.14 -12.78
CA ALA A 125 7.52 -6.97 -14.00
C ALA A 125 7.35 -8.15 -14.98
N ARG A 126 7.17 -9.37 -14.50
CA ARG A 126 6.97 -10.57 -15.31
C ARG A 126 5.71 -10.49 -16.18
N GLU A 127 4.64 -9.86 -15.71
CA GLU A 127 3.42 -9.63 -16.50
C GLU A 127 3.69 -8.81 -17.77
N HIS A 128 4.75 -8.03 -17.79
CA HIS A 128 5.14 -7.16 -18.89
C HIS A 128 6.30 -7.72 -19.73
N SER A 129 6.69 -8.98 -19.52
CA SER A 129 7.80 -9.60 -20.27
C SER A 129 7.55 -9.64 -21.78
N GLY A 130 8.57 -9.34 -22.58
CA GLY A 130 8.48 -9.29 -24.04
C GLY A 130 7.74 -8.08 -24.60
N ALA A 131 7.41 -7.09 -23.78
CA ALA A 131 6.67 -5.91 -24.20
C ALA A 131 7.32 -5.19 -25.38
N LYS A 132 6.53 -4.85 -26.40
CA LYS A 132 6.91 -3.96 -27.51
C LYS A 132 6.53 -2.51 -27.20
N TRP A 133 5.38 -2.31 -26.61
CA TRP A 133 4.91 -1.01 -26.15
C TRP A 133 4.72 -1.02 -24.63
N LEU A 134 5.08 0.08 -23.99
CA LEU A 134 4.89 0.27 -22.56
C LEU A 134 4.40 1.69 -22.27
N VAL A 135 3.28 1.81 -21.57
CA VAL A 135 2.73 3.06 -21.07
C VAL A 135 2.84 3.04 -19.54
N LYS A 136 3.46 4.06 -18.97
CA LYS A 136 3.59 4.25 -17.53
C LYS A 136 2.83 5.52 -17.13
N ILE A 137 1.96 5.39 -16.14
CA ILE A 137 1.13 6.46 -15.63
C ILE A 137 1.32 6.48 -14.11
N ASP A 138 1.69 7.62 -13.55
CA ASP A 138 1.86 7.84 -12.12
C ASP A 138 0.72 8.74 -11.63
N ILE A 139 0.11 8.40 -10.49
CA ILE A 139 -0.95 9.19 -9.88
C ILE A 139 -0.33 10.21 -8.94
N GLU A 140 -0.67 11.49 -9.14
CA GLU A 140 -0.18 12.56 -8.29
C GLU A 140 -0.84 12.52 -6.92
N ASN A 141 -0.04 12.68 -5.86
CA ASN A 141 -0.50 12.70 -4.45
C ASN A 141 -1.50 11.58 -4.13
N PHE A 142 -1.16 10.35 -4.54
CA PHE A 142 -2.07 9.20 -4.52
C PHE A 142 -2.77 8.99 -3.16
N PHE A 143 -2.01 8.95 -2.06
CA PHE A 143 -2.58 8.77 -0.72
C PHE A 143 -3.48 9.95 -0.32
N ASP A 144 -3.00 11.17 -0.51
CA ASP A 144 -3.73 12.40 -0.16
C ASP A 144 -5.01 12.60 -1.01
N SER A 145 -5.10 11.94 -2.17
CA SER A 145 -6.30 11.94 -3.01
C SER A 145 -7.42 11.03 -2.49
N ILE A 146 -7.09 10.10 -1.56
CA ILE A 146 -8.04 9.15 -1.01
C ILE A 146 -8.75 9.77 0.20
N LYS A 147 -10.08 9.87 0.09
CA LYS A 147 -10.95 10.53 1.06
C LYS A 147 -11.42 9.56 2.15
N GLU A 148 -11.70 10.10 3.34
CA GLU A 148 -12.26 9.35 4.47
C GLU A 148 -13.55 8.62 4.12
N THR A 149 -14.41 9.23 3.29
CA THR A 149 -15.66 8.61 2.82
C THR A 149 -15.43 7.34 2.00
N GLN A 150 -14.35 7.27 1.24
CA GLN A 150 -13.98 6.07 0.50
C GLN A 150 -13.48 4.97 1.46
N ILE A 151 -12.72 5.34 2.50
CA ILE A 151 -12.27 4.42 3.55
C ILE A 151 -13.46 3.88 4.35
N TYR A 152 -14.42 4.76 4.71
CA TYR A 152 -15.67 4.36 5.32
C TYR A 152 -16.40 3.31 4.46
N SER A 153 -16.51 3.55 3.16
CA SER A 153 -17.19 2.63 2.23
C SER A 153 -16.47 1.27 2.15
N VAL A 154 -15.13 1.24 2.27
CA VAL A 154 -14.35 0.00 2.34
C VAL A 154 -14.74 -0.80 3.59
N PHE A 155 -14.72 -0.19 4.78
CA PHE A 155 -15.10 -0.90 6.01
C PHE A 155 -16.58 -1.33 6.00
N LYS A 156 -17.47 -0.51 5.42
CA LYS A 156 -18.87 -0.90 5.22
C LYS A 156 -19.00 -2.14 4.33
N SER A 157 -18.26 -2.21 3.24
CA SER A 157 -18.29 -3.38 2.33
C SER A 157 -17.74 -4.65 2.98
N MET A 158 -16.92 -4.52 4.01
CA MET A 158 -16.44 -5.64 4.85
C MET A 158 -17.49 -6.13 5.86
N GLY A 159 -18.65 -5.49 5.94
CA GLY A 159 -19.75 -5.88 6.83
C GLY A 159 -19.74 -5.22 8.21
N TYR A 160 -18.87 -4.24 8.47
CA TYR A 160 -18.94 -3.47 9.71
C TYR A 160 -20.17 -2.55 9.71
N ASN A 161 -20.79 -2.34 10.89
CA ASN A 161 -21.89 -1.40 11.03
C ASN A 161 -21.43 0.06 10.73
N SER A 162 -22.39 0.98 10.57
CA SER A 162 -22.08 2.36 10.17
C SER A 162 -21.20 3.08 11.17
N LEU A 163 -21.43 2.88 12.48
CA LEU A 163 -20.66 3.50 13.54
C LEU A 163 -19.21 3.02 13.54
N VAL A 164 -18.99 1.70 13.57
CA VAL A 164 -17.64 1.12 13.56
C VAL A 164 -16.90 1.45 12.28
N SER A 165 -17.58 1.43 11.12
CA SER A 165 -16.96 1.83 9.84
C SER A 165 -16.50 3.28 9.85
N PHE A 166 -17.27 4.17 10.46
CA PHE A 166 -16.89 5.57 10.66
C PHE A 166 -15.70 5.71 11.60
N GLU A 167 -15.72 5.03 12.74
CA GLU A 167 -14.64 5.04 13.72
C GLU A 167 -13.33 4.50 13.14
N LEU A 168 -13.37 3.38 12.41
CA LEU A 168 -12.21 2.81 11.71
C LEU A 168 -11.67 3.76 10.63
N ALA A 169 -12.55 4.41 9.87
CA ALA A 169 -12.15 5.41 8.88
C ALA A 169 -11.44 6.59 9.55
N ARG A 170 -11.98 7.11 10.66
CA ARG A 170 -11.39 8.20 11.46
C ARG A 170 -10.02 7.84 12.04
N LEU A 171 -9.88 6.63 12.57
CA LEU A 171 -8.61 6.11 13.11
C LEU A 171 -7.56 5.87 12.02
N SER A 172 -7.97 5.76 10.75
CA SER A 172 -7.10 5.49 9.61
C SER A 172 -6.77 6.71 8.75
N THR A 173 -7.37 7.87 9.04
CA THR A 173 -7.22 9.11 8.25
C THR A 173 -6.75 10.28 9.11
N ALA A 174 -6.10 11.25 8.48
CA ALA A 174 -5.68 12.51 9.10
C ALA A 174 -6.36 13.70 8.42
N LEU A 175 -6.56 14.79 9.16
CA LEU A 175 -6.95 16.06 8.55
C LEU A 175 -5.81 16.62 7.71
N PRO A 176 -6.08 17.29 6.59
CA PRO A 176 -5.06 17.99 5.82
C PRO A 176 -4.42 19.11 6.66
N GLU A 177 -3.11 19.35 6.42
CA GLU A 177 -2.35 20.37 7.16
C GLU A 177 -2.79 21.81 6.84
N SER A 178 -3.32 22.04 5.64
CA SER A 178 -3.74 23.36 5.18
C SER A 178 -5.26 23.43 5.04
N PRO A 179 -5.91 24.48 5.58
CA PRO A 179 -7.33 24.73 5.37
C PRO A 179 -7.72 24.91 3.89
N ALA A 180 -6.80 25.37 3.05
CA ALA A 180 -7.03 25.50 1.59
C ALA A 180 -7.23 24.14 0.89
N ASP A 181 -6.79 23.05 1.52
CA ASP A 181 -7.02 21.68 1.07
C ASP A 181 -8.33 21.08 1.59
N GLU A 182 -9.08 21.80 2.42
CA GLU A 182 -10.42 21.45 2.89
C GLU A 182 -11.46 21.62 1.77
N THR A 183 -11.31 20.83 0.71
CA THR A 183 -12.43 20.66 -0.21
C THR A 183 -13.51 19.89 0.53
N ASN A 184 -14.72 20.47 0.58
CA ASN A 184 -15.94 19.94 1.19
C ASN A 184 -16.17 18.46 0.86
N HIS A 185 -15.68 17.56 1.71
CA HIS A 185 -15.89 16.13 1.61
C HIS A 185 -16.81 15.68 2.72
N GLU A 186 -18.04 16.16 2.64
CA GLU A 186 -19.07 15.84 3.59
C GLU A 186 -19.51 14.37 3.46
N PHE A 187 -19.54 13.67 4.58
CA PHE A 187 -20.49 12.56 4.70
C PHE A 187 -21.88 13.11 4.45
N SER A 188 -22.72 12.37 3.70
CA SER A 188 -24.10 12.82 3.50
C SER A 188 -24.76 13.08 4.87
N ARG A 189 -25.58 14.12 4.97
CA ARG A 189 -26.28 14.48 6.23
C ARG A 189 -26.97 13.26 6.86
N ALA A 190 -27.63 12.44 6.06
CA ALA A 190 -28.29 11.21 6.49
C ALA A 190 -27.36 10.17 7.12
N SER A 191 -26.08 10.11 6.69
CA SER A 191 -25.11 9.17 7.26
C SER A 191 -24.57 9.62 8.61
N ILE A 192 -24.62 10.91 8.92
CA ILE A 192 -24.06 11.50 10.15
C ILE A 192 -25.14 11.63 11.24
N GLU A 193 -26.41 11.86 10.86
CA GLU A 193 -27.51 12.08 11.82
C GLU A 193 -27.76 10.87 12.74
N SER A 194 -27.37 9.68 12.32
CA SER A 194 -27.47 8.44 13.13
C SER A 194 -26.26 8.17 14.00
N LEU A 195 -25.20 9.00 13.95
CA LEU A 195 -23.95 8.78 14.69
C LEU A 195 -23.94 9.56 16.00
N PRO A 196 -23.36 9.02 17.09
CA PRO A 196 -23.29 9.68 18.40
C PRO A 196 -22.24 10.81 18.46
N TYR A 197 -21.87 11.39 17.32
CA TYR A 197 -20.84 12.42 17.18
C TYR A 197 -21.44 13.77 16.85
N LYS A 198 -20.84 14.86 17.37
CA LYS A 198 -21.32 16.23 17.09
C LYS A 198 -21.27 16.52 15.58
N ARG A 199 -22.35 17.06 15.04
CA ARG A 199 -22.54 17.31 13.62
C ARG A 199 -21.41 18.09 12.93
N GLN A 200 -20.89 19.12 13.60
CA GLN A 200 -19.82 19.96 13.07
C GLN A 200 -18.49 19.20 12.88
N GLN A 201 -18.21 18.22 13.75
CA GLN A 201 -16.99 17.40 13.67
C GLN A 201 -17.10 16.29 12.62
N GLY A 202 -18.32 15.84 12.29
CA GLY A 202 -18.58 14.89 11.23
C GLY A 202 -18.32 15.46 9.83
N LEU A 203 -18.36 16.79 9.65
CA LEU A 203 -18.12 17.46 8.39
C LEU A 203 -16.64 17.58 8.01
N LEU A 204 -15.73 17.48 8.97
CA LEU A 204 -14.28 17.52 8.73
C LEU A 204 -13.80 16.18 8.16
N GLY A 205 -13.76 16.06 6.85
CA GLY A 205 -13.31 14.85 6.17
C GLY A 205 -11.79 14.73 6.15
N GLY A 206 -11.27 13.60 6.66
CA GLY A 206 -9.85 13.26 6.59
C GLY A 206 -9.43 12.70 5.24
N ARG A 207 -8.12 12.57 5.05
CA ARG A 207 -7.47 11.91 3.92
C ARG A 207 -6.53 10.82 4.40
N LEU A 208 -6.18 9.91 3.51
CA LEU A 208 -5.27 8.82 3.84
C LEU A 208 -3.85 9.37 4.00
N PRO A 209 -3.24 9.30 5.22
CA PRO A 209 -1.94 9.91 5.47
C PRO A 209 -0.81 9.08 4.87
N GLN A 210 0.20 9.75 4.30
CA GLN A 210 1.41 9.08 3.87
C GLN A 210 2.32 8.81 5.07
N GLY A 211 2.44 7.55 5.51
CA GLY A 211 3.26 7.14 6.66
C GLY A 211 2.52 6.35 7.73
N ALA A 212 1.20 6.25 7.64
CA ALA A 212 0.40 5.43 8.54
C ALA A 212 0.42 3.94 8.13
N PRO A 213 0.43 3.00 9.08
CA PRO A 213 0.42 1.56 8.80
C PRO A 213 -0.76 1.09 7.95
N THR A 214 -1.95 1.65 8.13
CA THR A 214 -3.17 1.28 7.41
C THR A 214 -3.23 1.78 5.97
N SER A 215 -2.54 2.89 5.66
CA SER A 215 -2.66 3.59 4.38
C SER A 215 -2.31 2.73 3.16
N PRO A 216 -1.25 1.91 3.17
CA PRO A 216 -0.89 1.11 2.02
C PRO A 216 -1.99 0.15 1.57
N MET A 217 -2.54 -0.64 2.50
CA MET A 217 -3.56 -1.63 2.15
C MET A 217 -4.92 -0.97 1.85
N LEU A 218 -5.32 0.05 2.62
CA LEU A 218 -6.55 0.78 2.36
C LEU A 218 -6.54 1.45 0.98
N SER A 219 -5.39 1.97 0.53
CA SER A 219 -5.26 2.52 -0.82
C SER A 219 -5.53 1.47 -1.90
N ASN A 220 -5.10 0.23 -1.69
CA ASN A 220 -5.38 -0.86 -2.61
C ASN A 220 -6.88 -1.18 -2.70
N LEU A 221 -7.55 -1.27 -1.55
CA LEU A 221 -8.97 -1.63 -1.46
C LEU A 221 -9.88 -0.53 -2.04
N VAL A 222 -9.56 0.74 -1.78
CA VAL A 222 -10.29 1.86 -2.40
C VAL A 222 -10.16 1.85 -3.91
N PHE A 223 -8.99 1.48 -4.43
CA PHE A 223 -8.69 1.53 -5.86
C PHE A 223 -9.21 0.32 -6.65
N GLU A 224 -9.71 -0.72 -5.98
CA GLU A 224 -10.13 -1.99 -6.58
C GLU A 224 -11.15 -1.81 -7.73
N LYS A 225 -12.13 -0.93 -7.56
CA LYS A 225 -13.12 -0.64 -8.63
C LYS A 225 -12.45 -0.08 -9.89
N LEU A 226 -11.45 0.76 -9.73
CA LEU A 226 -10.68 1.32 -10.84
C LEU A 226 -9.76 0.28 -11.47
N ASP A 227 -9.16 -0.60 -10.66
CA ASP A 227 -8.38 -1.73 -11.17
C ASP A 227 -9.21 -2.63 -12.09
N ASN A 228 -10.47 -2.92 -11.73
CA ASN A 228 -11.40 -3.67 -12.58
C ASN A 228 -11.67 -2.96 -13.92
N ILE A 229 -11.93 -1.64 -13.88
CA ILE A 229 -12.16 -0.84 -15.09
C ILE A 229 -10.93 -0.85 -15.99
N PHE A 230 -9.73 -0.67 -15.43
CA PHE A 230 -8.48 -0.63 -16.18
C PHE A 230 -8.08 -2.00 -16.72
N GLN A 231 -8.36 -3.07 -16.00
CA GLN A 231 -8.18 -4.44 -16.49
C GLN A 231 -9.08 -4.71 -17.71
N CYS A 232 -10.37 -4.39 -17.63
CA CYS A 232 -11.29 -4.53 -18.77
C CYS A 232 -10.86 -3.67 -19.98
N LEU A 233 -10.39 -2.45 -19.74
CA LEU A 233 -9.84 -1.59 -20.79
C LEU A 233 -8.62 -2.20 -21.46
N ALA A 234 -7.69 -2.72 -20.65
CA ALA A 234 -6.47 -3.34 -21.14
C ALA A 234 -6.78 -4.56 -22.04
N GLU A 235 -7.67 -5.45 -21.61
CA GLU A 235 -8.10 -6.61 -22.38
C GLU A 235 -8.72 -6.19 -23.72
N LYS A 236 -9.66 -5.26 -23.73
CA LYS A 236 -10.32 -4.74 -24.95
C LYS A 236 -9.34 -4.12 -25.93
N LYS A 237 -8.23 -3.55 -25.44
CA LYS A 237 -7.21 -2.89 -26.28
C LYS A 237 -5.96 -3.74 -26.50
N SER A 238 -5.95 -4.99 -26.08
CA SER A 238 -4.81 -5.91 -26.21
C SER A 238 -3.55 -5.41 -25.48
N PHE A 239 -3.75 -4.85 -24.29
CA PHE A 239 -2.70 -4.51 -23.33
C PHE A 239 -2.79 -5.42 -22.11
N VAL A 240 -1.69 -5.55 -21.39
CA VAL A 240 -1.60 -6.08 -20.03
C VAL A 240 -1.57 -4.90 -19.07
N TYR A 241 -2.39 -4.96 -18.03
CA TYR A 241 -2.45 -3.95 -16.97
C TYR A 241 -1.84 -4.50 -15.68
N THR A 242 -1.08 -3.66 -14.96
CA THR A 242 -0.72 -3.88 -13.56
C THR A 242 -0.67 -2.56 -12.80
N ARG A 243 -0.83 -2.64 -11.49
CA ARG A 243 -0.63 -1.50 -10.58
C ARG A 243 0.35 -1.85 -9.46
N TYR A 244 1.23 -0.91 -9.17
CA TYR A 244 2.09 -0.94 -8.00
C TYR A 244 1.98 0.40 -7.28
N ALA A 245 1.19 0.46 -6.20
CA ALA A 245 0.81 1.70 -5.51
C ALA A 245 0.16 2.72 -6.46
N ASP A 246 0.86 3.85 -6.70
CA ASP A 246 0.50 4.95 -7.60
C ASP A 246 0.96 4.74 -9.06
N ASP A 247 1.82 3.75 -9.31
CA ASP A 247 2.34 3.42 -10.65
C ASP A 247 1.38 2.47 -11.39
N LEU A 248 0.70 2.96 -12.44
CA LEU A 248 -0.11 2.17 -13.37
C LEU A 248 0.74 1.83 -14.60
N CYS A 249 0.75 0.58 -15.01
CA CYS A 249 1.54 0.09 -16.12
C CYS A 249 0.65 -0.62 -17.13
N PHE A 250 0.74 -0.23 -18.41
CA PHE A 250 0.06 -0.90 -19.53
C PHE A 250 1.10 -1.30 -20.56
N SER A 251 1.15 -2.57 -20.94
CA SER A 251 2.10 -3.04 -21.95
C SER A 251 1.43 -3.93 -23.00
N SER A 252 2.04 -4.03 -24.17
CA SER A 252 1.61 -4.97 -25.21
C SER A 252 2.80 -5.55 -25.94
N CYS A 253 2.72 -6.84 -26.24
CA CYS A 253 3.69 -7.55 -27.09
C CYS A 253 3.35 -7.44 -28.59
N LYS A 254 2.18 -6.86 -28.95
CA LYS A 254 1.74 -6.74 -30.34
C LYS A 254 2.55 -5.70 -31.09
N THR A 255 3.12 -6.09 -32.23
CA THR A 255 3.86 -5.21 -33.13
C THR A 255 2.94 -4.34 -33.99
N SER A 256 1.68 -4.75 -34.21
CA SER A 256 0.69 -4.03 -35.01
C SER A 256 0.18 -2.74 -34.34
N LEU A 257 0.35 -2.61 -33.02
CA LEU A 257 -0.07 -1.41 -32.29
C LEU A 257 0.80 -0.19 -32.68
N LYS A 258 0.15 0.97 -32.64
CA LYS A 258 0.76 2.26 -32.92
C LYS A 258 0.76 3.16 -31.70
N ARG A 259 1.52 4.27 -31.75
CA ARG A 259 1.55 5.28 -30.68
C ARG A 259 0.14 5.80 -30.35
N ASN A 260 -0.74 5.88 -31.35
CA ASN A 260 -2.10 6.36 -31.14
C ASN A 260 -2.93 5.44 -30.22
N ASP A 261 -2.69 4.14 -30.24
CA ASP A 261 -3.36 3.19 -29.34
C ASP A 261 -2.95 3.43 -27.89
N CYS A 262 -1.66 3.74 -27.66
CA CYS A 262 -1.16 4.14 -26.33
C CYS A 262 -1.79 5.48 -25.87
N LEU A 263 -1.95 6.45 -26.75
CA LEU A 263 -2.60 7.72 -26.46
C LEU A 263 -4.08 7.54 -26.11
N GLN A 264 -4.78 6.61 -26.78
CA GLN A 264 -6.16 6.25 -26.42
C GLN A 264 -6.28 5.66 -25.01
N ILE A 265 -5.36 4.75 -24.62
CA ILE A 265 -5.28 4.24 -23.23
C ILE A 265 -5.13 5.41 -22.26
N ILE A 266 -4.16 6.28 -22.47
CA ILE A 266 -3.90 7.43 -21.58
C ILE A 266 -5.13 8.33 -21.48
N LYS A 267 -5.80 8.64 -22.61
CA LYS A 267 -7.01 9.48 -22.64
C LYS A 267 -8.13 8.89 -21.80
N ILE A 268 -8.40 7.60 -21.93
CA ILE A 268 -9.45 6.92 -21.19
C ILE A 268 -9.11 6.84 -19.71
N VAL A 269 -7.89 6.38 -19.37
CA VAL A 269 -7.40 6.29 -17.98
C VAL A 269 -7.45 7.66 -17.30
N SER A 270 -6.98 8.72 -17.98
CA SER A 270 -7.03 10.10 -17.46
C SER A 270 -8.45 10.57 -17.17
N ARG A 271 -9.42 10.25 -18.04
CA ARG A 271 -10.82 10.59 -17.82
C ARG A 271 -11.40 9.86 -16.61
N VAL A 272 -11.16 8.57 -16.49
CA VAL A 272 -11.63 7.73 -15.38
C VAL A 272 -11.01 8.18 -14.06
N LEU A 273 -9.71 8.42 -14.01
CA LEU A 273 -9.02 8.92 -12.82
C LEU A 273 -9.59 10.28 -12.38
N ARG A 274 -9.74 11.21 -13.31
CA ARG A 274 -10.27 12.55 -13.01
C ARG A 274 -11.70 12.51 -12.48
N ALA A 275 -12.55 11.64 -13.03
CA ALA A 275 -13.92 11.43 -12.55
C ALA A 275 -13.99 10.88 -11.12
N ASN A 276 -12.89 10.27 -10.64
CA ASN A 276 -12.74 9.73 -9.28
C ASN A 276 -11.80 10.59 -8.40
N SER A 277 -11.60 11.85 -8.75
CA SER A 277 -10.78 12.82 -8.01
C SER A 277 -9.28 12.50 -7.96
N TYR A 278 -8.76 11.68 -8.88
CA TYR A 278 -7.32 11.45 -9.05
C TYR A 278 -6.77 12.24 -10.23
N GLN A 279 -5.50 12.61 -10.14
CA GLN A 279 -4.80 13.32 -11.21
C GLN A 279 -3.55 12.54 -11.64
N ILE A 280 -3.23 12.62 -12.95
CA ILE A 280 -2.01 12.03 -13.50
C ILE A 280 -0.85 13.00 -13.35
N ASN A 281 0.27 12.51 -12.86
CA ASN A 281 1.52 13.23 -12.86
C ASN A 281 2.08 13.31 -14.29
N GLN A 282 1.82 14.43 -14.97
CA GLN A 282 2.23 14.63 -16.36
C GLN A 282 3.74 14.53 -16.58
N LYS A 283 4.54 14.89 -15.58
CA LYS A 283 6.02 14.83 -15.66
C LYS A 283 6.55 13.40 -15.68
N LYS A 284 5.79 12.46 -15.10
CA LYS A 284 6.16 11.03 -15.04
C LYS A 284 5.46 10.18 -16.10
N LEU A 285 4.49 10.72 -16.82
CA LEU A 285 3.80 10.02 -17.90
C LEU A 285 4.78 9.65 -19.03
N LYS A 286 4.83 8.36 -19.40
CA LYS A 286 5.75 7.87 -20.43
C LYS A 286 5.08 6.89 -21.37
N ILE A 287 5.33 7.05 -22.68
CA ILE A 287 5.08 6.04 -23.72
C ILE A 287 6.44 5.58 -24.22
N ILE A 288 6.73 4.30 -24.09
CA ILE A 288 8.01 3.70 -24.49
C ILE A 288 7.75 2.80 -25.70
N PRO A 289 8.23 3.18 -26.90
CA PRO A 289 8.00 2.48 -28.17
C PRO A 289 8.89 1.25 -28.33
N PRO A 290 8.64 0.42 -29.38
CA PRO A 290 9.57 -0.60 -29.80
C PRO A 290 10.97 -0.05 -30.07
N GLY A 291 12.01 -0.87 -29.87
CA GLY A 291 13.41 -0.46 -30.05
C GLY A 291 14.02 0.26 -28.85
N THR A 292 13.22 0.72 -27.88
CA THR A 292 13.71 1.37 -26.66
C THR A 292 13.61 0.41 -25.49
N THR A 293 14.62 0.41 -24.59
CA THR A 293 14.61 -0.42 -23.38
C THR A 293 13.44 -0.08 -22.47
N LYS A 294 12.64 -1.09 -22.12
CA LYS A 294 11.49 -0.97 -21.22
C LYS A 294 11.82 -1.45 -19.84
N SER A 295 11.43 -0.66 -18.88
CA SER A 295 11.67 -0.98 -17.46
C SER A 295 10.37 -0.82 -16.66
N VAL A 296 10.05 -1.83 -15.86
CA VAL A 296 8.96 -1.83 -14.89
C VAL A 296 9.56 -2.05 -13.51
N LEU A 297 9.31 -1.12 -12.59
CA LEU A 297 9.82 -1.15 -11.21
C LEU A 297 11.34 -1.43 -11.11
N GLY A 298 12.13 -0.88 -12.06
CA GLY A 298 13.58 -1.04 -12.10
C GLY A 298 14.11 -2.29 -12.82
N LEU A 299 13.22 -3.18 -13.25
CA LEU A 299 13.56 -4.38 -14.02
C LEU A 299 13.28 -4.19 -15.51
N ASN A 300 14.22 -4.63 -16.37
CA ASN A 300 14.03 -4.62 -17.81
C ASN A 300 13.09 -5.76 -18.23
N VAL A 301 12.10 -5.43 -19.06
CA VAL A 301 11.03 -6.35 -19.49
C VAL A 301 11.01 -6.61 -20.99
N ASP A 302 12.06 -6.25 -21.70
CA ASP A 302 12.20 -6.48 -23.16
C ASP A 302 12.34 -7.98 -23.52
N TRP A 303 12.70 -8.81 -22.56
CA TRP A 303 12.97 -10.24 -22.69
C TRP A 303 11.79 -11.09 -22.21
N ASN A 304 11.86 -12.39 -22.47
CA ASN A 304 10.84 -13.35 -22.01
C ASN A 304 10.75 -13.47 -20.46
N SER A 305 11.72 -12.92 -19.75
CA SER A 305 11.72 -12.81 -18.29
C SER A 305 12.32 -11.47 -17.87
N PRO A 306 11.93 -10.91 -16.71
CA PRO A 306 12.53 -9.70 -16.19
C PRO A 306 14.05 -9.85 -16.02
N LYS A 307 14.79 -8.79 -16.32
CA LYS A 307 16.25 -8.74 -16.17
C LYS A 307 16.67 -7.55 -15.33
N LEU A 308 17.76 -7.72 -14.59
CA LEU A 308 18.40 -6.62 -13.87
C LEU A 308 18.94 -5.56 -14.84
N SER A 309 18.87 -4.31 -14.45
CA SER A 309 19.52 -3.23 -15.23
C SER A 309 21.05 -3.41 -15.23
N LYS A 310 21.71 -2.99 -16.32
CA LYS A 310 23.18 -3.00 -16.39
C LYS A 310 23.83 -2.26 -15.22
N GLN A 311 23.23 -1.15 -14.79
CA GLN A 311 23.71 -0.37 -13.68
C GLN A 311 23.62 -1.13 -12.34
N TYR A 312 22.53 -1.87 -12.10
CA TYR A 312 22.38 -2.68 -10.91
C TYR A 312 23.41 -3.81 -10.88
N LYS A 313 23.59 -4.55 -11.99
CA LYS A 313 24.61 -5.60 -12.11
C LYS A 313 26.02 -5.07 -11.84
N LYS A 314 26.39 -3.93 -12.44
CA LYS A 314 27.69 -3.28 -12.20
C LYS A 314 27.88 -2.92 -10.71
N ARG A 315 26.84 -2.42 -10.06
CA ARG A 315 26.89 -2.11 -8.62
C ARG A 315 27.18 -3.35 -7.78
N CYS A 316 26.48 -4.46 -8.03
CA CYS A 316 26.72 -5.71 -7.30
C CYS A 316 28.14 -6.25 -7.55
N GLN A 317 28.56 -6.30 -8.81
CA GLN A 317 29.91 -6.73 -9.18
C GLN A 317 31.00 -5.85 -8.54
N PHE A 318 30.78 -4.55 -8.48
CA PHE A 318 31.71 -3.62 -7.87
C PHE A 318 31.92 -3.91 -6.38
N HIS A 319 30.85 -4.18 -5.62
CA HIS A 319 31.01 -4.56 -4.21
C HIS A 319 31.73 -5.89 -4.04
N VAL A 320 31.32 -6.93 -4.79
CA VAL A 320 31.92 -8.27 -4.65
C VAL A 320 33.40 -8.26 -5.04
N ARG A 321 33.75 -7.63 -6.18
CA ARG A 321 35.14 -7.52 -6.64
C ARG A 321 35.99 -6.68 -5.71
N GLY A 322 35.46 -5.52 -5.26
CA GLY A 322 36.19 -4.65 -4.34
C GLY A 322 36.51 -5.32 -3.00
N ILE A 323 35.61 -6.16 -2.49
CA ILE A 323 35.90 -6.96 -1.27
C ILE A 323 36.92 -8.04 -1.57
N ALA A 324 36.81 -8.74 -2.70
CA ALA A 324 37.75 -9.78 -3.06
C ALA A 324 39.20 -9.26 -3.32
N GLU A 325 39.33 -8.01 -3.78
CA GLU A 325 40.61 -7.38 -4.15
C GLU A 325 41.25 -6.63 -2.97
N PHE A 326 40.47 -5.84 -2.23
CA PHE A 326 40.98 -4.93 -1.19
C PHE A 326 40.63 -5.36 0.24
N GLY A 327 39.89 -6.43 0.42
CA GLY A 327 39.40 -6.89 1.73
C GLY A 327 38.19 -6.13 2.27
N LEU A 328 37.64 -6.68 3.35
CA LEU A 328 36.38 -6.19 3.96
C LEU A 328 36.55 -4.79 4.56
N ALA A 329 37.62 -4.58 5.34
CA ALA A 329 37.80 -3.32 6.07
C ALA A 329 38.05 -2.14 5.14
N GLU A 330 38.93 -2.30 4.15
CA GLU A 330 39.28 -1.23 3.21
C GLU A 330 38.08 -0.90 2.28
N HIS A 331 37.33 -1.91 1.81
CA HIS A 331 36.13 -1.66 0.99
C HIS A 331 35.03 -0.99 1.80
N ALA A 332 34.81 -1.37 3.06
CA ALA A 332 33.85 -0.72 3.95
C ALA A 332 34.18 0.77 4.16
N LYS A 333 35.46 1.06 4.46
CA LYS A 333 35.98 2.43 4.62
C LYS A 333 35.80 3.25 3.35
N TYR A 334 36.21 2.72 2.20
CA TYR A 334 36.09 3.39 0.89
C TYR A 334 34.61 3.73 0.56
N ARG A 335 33.70 2.83 0.89
CA ARG A 335 32.26 3.01 0.64
C ARG A 335 31.53 3.74 1.76
N ARG A 336 32.21 4.17 2.79
CA ARG A 336 31.68 4.91 3.96
C ARG A 336 30.55 4.15 4.66
N PHE A 337 30.72 2.85 4.84
CA PHE A 337 29.84 2.07 5.70
C PHE A 337 30.21 2.30 7.17
N GLU A 338 29.21 2.40 8.04
CA GLU A 338 29.41 2.55 9.49
C GLU A 338 30.05 1.33 10.12
N SER A 339 29.83 0.13 9.54
CA SER A 339 30.42 -1.12 10.00
C SER A 339 30.63 -2.11 8.87
N VAL A 340 31.61 -3.01 9.06
CA VAL A 340 31.89 -4.12 8.14
C VAL A 340 30.68 -5.06 8.06
N PHE A 341 30.04 -5.38 9.20
CA PHE A 341 28.84 -6.21 9.24
C PHE A 341 27.66 -5.57 8.47
N GLY A 342 27.47 -4.27 8.61
CA GLY A 342 26.45 -3.53 7.85
C GLY A 342 26.70 -3.63 6.34
N MET A 343 27.95 -3.54 5.91
CA MET A 343 28.36 -3.74 4.52
C MET A 343 28.08 -5.18 4.05
N ILE A 344 28.48 -6.18 4.81
CA ILE A 344 28.25 -7.60 4.47
C ILE A 344 26.76 -7.86 4.27
N ASN A 345 25.92 -7.43 5.22
CA ASN A 345 24.47 -7.56 5.12
C ASN A 345 23.90 -6.82 3.90
N HIS A 346 24.44 -5.64 3.59
CA HIS A 346 24.03 -4.90 2.39
C HIS A 346 24.35 -5.66 1.10
N VAL A 347 25.55 -6.24 1.00
CA VAL A 347 25.98 -7.01 -0.18
C VAL A 347 25.18 -8.30 -0.31
N TYR A 348 24.92 -9.02 0.79
CA TYR A 348 23.99 -10.16 0.79
C TYR A 348 22.60 -9.78 0.29
N GLY A 349 22.05 -8.65 0.73
CA GLY A 349 20.77 -8.17 0.24
C GLY A 349 20.75 -7.90 -1.27
N LEU A 350 21.85 -7.34 -1.81
CA LEU A 350 22.01 -7.13 -3.25
C LEU A 350 22.10 -8.47 -4.01
N ILE A 351 22.86 -9.43 -3.51
CA ILE A 351 23.05 -10.77 -4.12
C ILE A 351 21.73 -11.54 -4.10
N ASN A 352 21.01 -11.56 -2.98
CA ASN A 352 19.72 -12.24 -2.86
C ASN A 352 18.72 -11.69 -3.88
N TYR A 353 18.64 -10.36 -4.02
CA TYR A 353 17.80 -9.78 -5.07
C TYR A 353 18.25 -10.17 -6.49
N CYS A 354 19.58 -10.30 -6.73
CA CYS A 354 20.07 -10.83 -8.01
C CYS A 354 19.60 -12.27 -8.23
N LYS A 355 19.66 -13.14 -7.20
CA LYS A 355 19.21 -14.54 -7.26
C LYS A 355 17.73 -14.64 -7.58
N ASP A 356 16.90 -13.78 -6.97
CA ASP A 356 15.45 -13.75 -7.20
C ASP A 356 15.09 -13.37 -8.65
N VAL A 357 15.86 -12.45 -9.28
CA VAL A 357 15.59 -11.95 -10.63
C VAL A 357 16.30 -12.78 -11.71
N GLU A 358 17.60 -13.04 -11.52
CA GLU A 358 18.47 -13.80 -12.45
C GLU A 358 19.28 -14.84 -11.64
N PRO A 359 18.73 -16.04 -11.39
CA PRO A 359 19.33 -17.03 -10.49
C PRO A 359 20.77 -17.38 -10.79
N SER A 360 21.12 -17.61 -12.05
CA SER A 360 22.49 -17.96 -12.46
C SER A 360 23.50 -16.83 -12.19
N PHE A 361 23.11 -15.58 -12.46
CA PHE A 361 23.96 -14.42 -12.19
C PHE A 361 24.13 -14.20 -10.68
N GLY A 362 23.04 -14.34 -9.91
CA GLY A 362 23.08 -14.20 -8.45
C GLY A 362 23.90 -15.29 -7.77
N ALA A 363 23.77 -16.56 -8.20
CA ALA A 363 24.56 -17.67 -7.66
C ALA A 363 26.09 -17.49 -7.91
N ASN A 364 26.46 -17.01 -9.09
CA ASN A 364 27.86 -16.71 -9.38
C ASN A 364 28.41 -15.60 -8.47
N LEU A 365 27.65 -14.52 -8.25
CA LEU A 365 28.05 -13.47 -7.32
C LEU A 365 28.16 -13.97 -5.87
N GLU A 366 27.24 -14.84 -5.45
CA GLU A 366 27.27 -15.44 -4.11
C GLU A 366 28.55 -16.27 -3.91
N THR A 367 28.89 -17.15 -4.85
CA THR A 367 30.12 -17.95 -4.79
C THR A 367 31.36 -17.06 -4.69
N LEU A 368 31.46 -16.01 -5.51
CA LEU A 368 32.58 -15.07 -5.44
C LEU A 368 32.65 -14.32 -4.11
N PHE A 369 31.51 -13.95 -3.57
CA PHE A 369 31.43 -13.23 -2.30
C PHE A 369 31.76 -14.14 -1.12
N THR A 370 31.24 -15.37 -1.10
CA THR A 370 31.56 -16.37 -0.06
C THR A 370 33.05 -16.68 -0.03
N ASN A 371 33.68 -16.93 -1.19
CA ASN A 371 35.11 -17.14 -1.30
C ASN A 371 35.93 -15.95 -0.77
N ALA A 372 35.45 -14.72 -0.98
CA ALA A 372 36.10 -13.52 -0.46
C ALA A 372 35.95 -13.42 1.08
N LEU A 373 34.77 -13.78 1.64
CA LEU A 373 34.60 -13.83 3.11
C LEU A 373 35.44 -14.88 3.78
N GLU A 374 35.57 -16.08 3.20
CA GLU A 374 36.39 -17.18 3.73
C GLU A 374 37.88 -16.80 3.79
N LYS A 375 38.40 -16.08 2.79
CA LYS A 375 39.79 -15.55 2.79
C LYS A 375 40.03 -14.57 3.95
N GLU A 376 39.02 -13.84 4.38
CA GLU A 376 39.08 -12.90 5.51
C GLU A 376 38.71 -13.56 6.85
N GLY A 377 38.52 -14.90 6.89
CA GLY A 377 38.19 -15.65 8.11
C GLY A 377 36.78 -15.46 8.62
N VAL A 378 35.88 -14.90 7.80
CA VAL A 378 34.46 -14.72 8.13
C VAL A 378 33.68 -15.91 7.58
N ARG A 379 33.10 -16.71 8.49
CA ARG A 379 32.23 -17.85 8.16
C ARG A 379 30.74 -17.46 8.19
#